data_1c54fdd1804e6085367860263018afce
#
_entry.id   1c54fdd1804e6085367860263018afce
#
_cell.length_a   1.000
_cell.length_b   1.000
_cell.length_c   1.000
_cell.angle_alpha   90.00
_cell.angle_beta   90.00
_cell.angle_gamma   90.00
#
_symmetry.space_group_name_H-M   'P 1'
#
loop_
_entity.id
_entity.type
_entity.pdbx_description
1 polymer ?
#
loop_
_entity_poly.entity_id
_entity_poly.type
_entity_poly.pdbx_seq_one_letter_code
_entity_poly.pdbx_strand_id
1 'polypeptide(L)'
;MRVTIWVTGAVYQVGCARCVTRCRLAAFGTYAKRYREVPVNLVKLVGVLLAAALLVGACGDGGSNGGSGDGPGSPGASDASGGTGGSTFNGDSATIPVIIKNWSIAIAPFDAATGMAGVMQIAGVVPPTFPNPEDTLMYRHIVSSYGTEVRGHKDPQMAFVAPLGTKVLAMIDGTVCDLPVLYSDDYSVRIAPPGVPCYPAPNFGADLLFEHEHIIDPLVKVGDTVKAGQEIGSVATWMTAWTEMGFGVTEISVFYSMGTSPMHACLANYIDPAVKDQMIAALVSIQEAWTKERKDDTLYPAEEVSGCITTEDLGS
;
A
#
# COMPACT_ATOMS: atom_id res chain seq x y z
N MET A 1 21.34 -17.07 -18.40
CA MET A 1 20.57 -16.10 -17.63
C MET A 1 19.48 -15.54 -18.53
N ARG A 2 18.22 -15.55 -18.12
CA ARG A 2 17.11 -14.92 -18.87
C ARG A 2 16.67 -13.71 -18.07
N VAL A 3 16.57 -12.56 -18.70
CA VAL A 3 16.06 -11.32 -18.09
C VAL A 3 14.75 -10.98 -18.77
N THR A 4 13.71 -10.81 -18.00
CA THR A 4 12.39 -10.38 -18.49
C THR A 4 12.27 -8.88 -18.22
N ILE A 5 11.99 -8.09 -19.26
CA ILE A 5 11.82 -6.63 -19.17
C ILE A 5 10.40 -6.32 -19.59
N TRP A 6 9.68 -5.59 -18.73
CA TRP A 6 8.36 -5.06 -19.03
C TRP A 6 8.48 -3.59 -19.45
N VAL A 7 7.98 -3.27 -20.62
CA VAL A 7 7.93 -1.88 -21.11
C VAL A 7 6.56 -1.64 -21.72
N THR A 8 5.79 -0.76 -21.14
CA THR A 8 4.48 -0.27 -21.67
C THR A 8 3.57 -1.36 -22.23
N GLY A 9 3.27 -2.39 -21.41
CA GLY A 9 2.33 -3.46 -21.81
C GLY A 9 2.90 -4.53 -22.75
N ALA A 10 4.21 -4.52 -23.01
CA ALA A 10 4.89 -5.55 -23.79
C ALA A 10 5.96 -6.26 -22.94
N VAL A 11 5.99 -7.60 -23.03
CA VAL A 11 6.98 -8.45 -22.34
C VAL A 11 8.12 -8.76 -23.30
N TYR A 12 9.34 -8.40 -22.91
CA TYR A 12 10.56 -8.73 -23.63
C TYR A 12 11.38 -9.74 -22.83
N GLN A 13 11.70 -10.88 -23.46
CA GLN A 13 12.64 -11.85 -22.88
C GLN A 13 13.97 -11.74 -23.58
N VAL A 14 15.02 -11.41 -22.84
CA VAL A 14 16.40 -11.39 -23.32
C VAL A 14 17.13 -12.62 -22.79
N GLY A 15 17.45 -13.55 -23.66
CA GLY A 15 18.22 -14.74 -23.32
C GLY A 15 19.68 -14.60 -23.71
N CYS A 16 20.59 -14.72 -22.74
CA CYS A 16 22.03 -14.84 -23.01
C CYS A 16 22.41 -16.30 -22.97
N ALA A 17 22.71 -16.92 -24.11
CA ALA A 17 23.32 -18.24 -24.18
C ALA A 17 24.82 -18.06 -24.26
N ARG A 18 25.53 -18.48 -23.20
CA ARG A 18 26.99 -18.60 -23.04
C ARG A 18 27.84 -17.53 -23.71
N CYS A 19 28.65 -16.88 -22.93
CA CYS A 19 29.70 -15.90 -23.31
C CYS A 19 30.36 -16.17 -24.69
N VAL A 20 29.72 -15.71 -25.76
CA VAL A 20 30.36 -15.44 -27.06
C VAL A 20 29.56 -14.36 -27.78
N THR A 21 30.07 -13.21 -27.79
CA THR A 21 29.96 -12.00 -28.64
C THR A 21 28.77 -11.78 -29.57
N ARG A 22 27.51 -12.16 -29.29
CA ARG A 22 26.32 -11.62 -29.99
C ARG A 22 25.02 -11.86 -29.22
N CYS A 23 24.41 -10.80 -28.66
CA CYS A 23 23.02 -10.81 -28.25
C CYS A 23 22.10 -10.65 -29.47
N ARG A 24 21.20 -11.62 -29.72
CA ARG A 24 20.11 -11.45 -30.69
C ARG A 24 18.85 -11.03 -29.95
N LEU A 25 18.28 -9.92 -30.35
CA LEU A 25 16.93 -9.51 -29.95
C LEU A 25 15.93 -10.26 -30.85
N ALA A 26 15.15 -11.17 -30.27
CA ALA A 26 14.01 -11.78 -30.95
C ALA A 26 12.73 -11.12 -30.41
N ALA A 27 12.08 -10.32 -31.25
CA ALA A 27 10.75 -9.80 -30.97
C ALA A 27 9.72 -10.80 -31.45
N PHE A 28 8.96 -11.41 -30.56
CA PHE A 28 7.75 -12.16 -30.90
C PHE A 28 6.55 -11.22 -30.81
N GLY A 29 6.11 -10.72 -31.95
CA GLY A 29 4.87 -9.99 -32.07
C GLY A 29 3.74 -10.93 -32.45
N THR A 30 2.73 -11.02 -31.62
CA THR A 30 1.34 -11.32 -32.03
C THR A 30 0.40 -10.85 -30.93
N TYR A 31 -0.18 -9.71 -31.13
CA TYR A 31 -1.58 -9.33 -30.98
C TYR A 31 -1.70 -7.81 -31.07
N ALA A 32 -1.76 -7.30 -32.32
CA ALA A 32 -2.14 -5.91 -32.56
C ALA A 32 -3.64 -5.87 -32.82
N LYS A 33 -4.43 -5.38 -31.88
CA LYS A 33 -5.74 -4.81 -32.13
C LYS A 33 -5.69 -3.31 -31.88
N ARG A 34 -5.72 -2.58 -32.98
CA ARG A 34 -6.05 -1.16 -33.20
C ARG A 34 -6.02 -0.26 -31.94
N TYR A 35 -4.89 0.41 -31.72
CA TYR A 35 -4.87 1.72 -31.06
C TYR A 35 -4.25 2.75 -32.03
N ARG A 36 -4.88 3.93 -32.10
CA ARG A 36 -4.41 5.08 -32.90
C ARG A 36 -3.00 5.45 -32.43
N GLU A 37 -2.14 5.74 -33.39
CA GLU A 37 -0.76 6.12 -33.20
C GLU A 37 -0.64 7.35 -32.27
N VAL A 38 0.00 7.17 -31.12
CA VAL A 38 0.52 8.26 -30.30
C VAL A 38 2.01 8.36 -30.60
N PRO A 39 2.54 9.54 -30.97
CA PRO A 39 3.95 9.68 -31.29
C PRO A 39 4.81 9.40 -30.06
N VAL A 40 5.58 8.34 -30.10
CA VAL A 40 6.55 7.99 -29.05
C VAL A 40 7.69 9.01 -29.12
N ASN A 41 7.90 9.71 -28.01
CA ASN A 41 8.94 10.73 -27.92
C ASN A 41 10.32 10.06 -28.00
N LEU A 42 11.07 10.32 -29.07
CA LEU A 42 12.37 9.72 -29.41
C LEU A 42 13.40 9.81 -28.27
N VAL A 43 13.25 10.82 -27.39
CA VAL A 43 14.14 11.05 -26.24
C VAL A 43 14.03 9.92 -25.19
N LYS A 44 12.85 9.30 -25.01
CA LYS A 44 12.68 8.18 -24.06
C LYS A 44 13.31 6.88 -24.58
N LEU A 45 13.38 6.69 -25.88
CA LEU A 45 14.00 5.49 -26.47
C LEU A 45 15.53 5.47 -26.32
N VAL A 46 16.16 6.62 -26.38
CA VAL A 46 17.63 6.78 -26.22
C VAL A 46 18.04 6.50 -24.77
N GLY A 47 17.22 6.91 -23.80
CA GLY A 47 17.48 6.65 -22.36
C GLY A 47 17.48 5.17 -22.00
N VAL A 48 16.58 4.38 -22.57
CA VAL A 48 16.50 2.92 -22.31
C VAL A 48 17.67 2.17 -22.93
N LEU A 49 18.17 2.60 -24.10
CA LEU A 49 19.33 1.98 -24.76
C LEU A 49 20.65 2.28 -24.04
N LEU A 50 20.80 3.47 -23.42
CA LEU A 50 21.98 3.82 -22.62
C LEU A 50 22.02 3.06 -21.28
N ALA A 51 20.89 2.82 -20.64
CA ALA A 51 20.84 2.03 -19.39
C ALA A 51 21.20 0.56 -19.63
N ALA A 52 20.84 -0.02 -20.78
CA ALA A 52 21.22 -1.38 -21.14
C ALA A 52 22.71 -1.54 -21.43
N ALA A 53 23.40 -0.48 -21.89
CA ALA A 53 24.83 -0.51 -22.19
C ALA A 53 25.72 -0.44 -20.93
N LEU A 54 25.24 0.16 -19.84
CA LEU A 54 25.99 0.27 -18.56
C LEU A 54 25.96 -1.00 -17.71
N LEU A 55 25.06 -1.93 -17.97
CA LEU A 55 24.97 -3.21 -17.24
C LEU A 55 25.92 -4.31 -17.75
N VAL A 56 26.65 -4.08 -18.86
CA VAL A 56 27.56 -5.07 -19.46
C VAL A 56 29.00 -4.94 -18.95
N GLY A 57 29.32 -3.90 -18.16
CA GLY A 57 30.70 -3.56 -17.76
C GLY A 57 31.18 -4.15 -16.42
N ALA A 58 30.38 -4.96 -15.69
CA ALA A 58 30.76 -5.45 -14.36
C ALA A 58 30.82 -6.98 -14.28
N CYS A 59 31.74 -7.60 -15.04
CA CYS A 59 32.24 -8.96 -14.76
C CYS A 59 33.72 -8.82 -14.53
N GLY A 60 34.14 -8.56 -13.30
CA GLY A 60 35.53 -8.60 -12.84
C GLY A 60 35.71 -9.80 -11.94
N ASP A 61 36.65 -10.67 -12.31
CA ASP A 61 37.16 -11.76 -11.49
C ASP A 61 37.81 -11.21 -10.20
N GLY A 62 37.48 -11.82 -9.04
CA GLY A 62 38.11 -11.50 -7.77
C GLY A 62 38.22 -12.72 -6.89
N GLY A 63 39.44 -13.25 -6.82
CA GLY A 63 39.86 -14.48 -6.15
C GLY A 63 39.69 -14.49 -4.63
N SER A 64 39.64 -15.68 -4.14
CA SER A 64 39.67 -16.15 -2.76
C SER A 64 40.88 -15.66 -1.99
N ASN A 65 40.67 -15.24 -0.73
CA ASN A 65 41.66 -15.53 0.32
C ASN A 65 40.95 -15.56 1.71
N GLY A 66 41.19 -16.66 2.40
CA GLY A 66 40.76 -16.90 3.75
C GLY A 66 41.59 -16.12 4.78
N GLY A 67 41.00 -15.87 5.92
CA GLY A 67 41.63 -15.29 7.08
C GLY A 67 40.81 -15.57 8.33
N SER A 68 41.20 -16.59 9.09
CA SER A 68 40.78 -16.87 10.43
C SER A 68 41.30 -15.78 11.38
N GLY A 69 40.44 -15.23 12.25
CA GLY A 69 40.82 -14.29 13.30
C GLY A 69 39.96 -14.51 14.53
N ASP A 70 40.44 -15.30 15.48
CA ASP A 70 39.93 -15.41 16.85
C ASP A 70 40.25 -14.12 17.62
N GLY A 71 39.27 -13.58 18.32
CA GLY A 71 39.45 -12.48 19.25
C GLY A 71 38.37 -12.47 20.35
N PRO A 72 38.74 -12.19 21.61
CA PRO A 72 38.02 -12.63 22.77
C PRO A 72 36.92 -11.71 23.26
N GLY A 73 36.06 -12.29 24.07
CA GLY A 73 34.83 -11.83 24.67
C GLY A 73 34.81 -10.45 25.32
N SER A 74 33.60 -9.90 25.32
CA SER A 74 33.22 -8.78 26.18
C SER A 74 31.92 -9.09 26.92
N PRO A 75 31.79 -8.66 28.16
CA PRO A 75 30.83 -9.19 29.11
C PRO A 75 29.47 -8.50 29.07
N GLY A 76 28.47 -9.29 29.35
CA GLY A 76 27.21 -9.02 30.01
C GLY A 76 26.57 -7.63 29.91
N ALA A 77 25.48 -7.55 29.10
CA ALA A 77 24.42 -6.59 29.32
C ALA A 77 23.21 -7.34 29.85
N SER A 78 22.82 -6.96 31.05
CA SER A 78 21.76 -7.50 31.87
C SER A 78 20.38 -7.39 31.20
N ASP A 79 19.66 -8.49 31.27
CA ASP A 79 18.24 -8.63 30.96
C ASP A 79 17.37 -7.57 31.66
N ALA A 80 16.74 -6.72 30.88
CA ALA A 80 15.53 -6.05 31.29
C ALA A 80 14.35 -6.79 30.65
N SER A 81 13.90 -7.86 31.31
CA SER A 81 12.67 -8.56 30.96
C SER A 81 11.46 -7.70 31.30
N GLY A 82 11.04 -6.84 30.39
CA GLY A 82 9.70 -6.26 30.32
C GLY A 82 8.80 -7.22 29.53
N GLY A 83 8.14 -8.13 30.22
CA GLY A 83 7.17 -9.04 29.61
C GLY A 83 5.98 -8.28 29.06
N THR A 84 5.97 -8.01 27.78
CA THR A 84 4.75 -7.78 27.00
C THR A 84 4.49 -9.08 26.26
N GLY A 85 3.37 -9.75 26.63
CA GLY A 85 2.91 -10.95 25.93
C GLY A 85 2.72 -10.65 24.44
N GLY A 86 3.74 -10.93 23.64
CA GLY A 86 3.66 -10.86 22.20
C GLY A 86 2.74 -11.98 21.73
N SER A 87 1.59 -11.62 21.18
CA SER A 87 0.79 -12.54 20.39
C SER A 87 1.64 -13.00 19.22
N THR A 88 1.97 -14.27 19.17
CA THR A 88 2.71 -14.86 18.06
C THR A 88 1.71 -15.08 16.92
N PHE A 89 1.74 -14.22 15.91
CA PHE A 89 1.05 -14.47 14.65
C PHE A 89 1.56 -15.78 14.05
N ASN A 90 0.65 -16.65 13.62
CA ASN A 90 0.96 -17.99 13.13
C ASN A 90 0.53 -18.25 11.67
N GLY A 91 0.18 -17.18 10.91
CA GLY A 91 -0.29 -17.29 9.53
C GLY A 91 -1.82 -17.39 9.39
N ASP A 92 -2.58 -17.31 10.49
CA ASP A 92 -4.04 -17.34 10.52
C ASP A 92 -4.56 -15.95 10.90
N SER A 93 -5.53 -15.41 10.13
CA SER A 93 -6.15 -14.11 10.41
C SER A 93 -6.74 -14.02 11.81
N ALA A 94 -7.22 -15.12 12.37
CA ALA A 94 -7.72 -15.19 13.75
C ALA A 94 -6.64 -14.89 14.81
N THR A 95 -5.35 -14.94 14.44
CA THR A 95 -4.23 -14.66 15.33
C THR A 95 -3.60 -13.28 15.10
N ILE A 96 -4.14 -12.49 14.17
CA ILE A 96 -3.74 -11.09 13.98
C ILE A 96 -4.05 -10.31 15.25
N PRO A 97 -3.08 -9.55 15.81
CA PRO A 97 -3.31 -8.82 17.05
C PRO A 97 -4.30 -7.66 16.87
N VAL A 98 -5.15 -7.45 17.89
CA VAL A 98 -6.18 -6.40 17.93
C VAL A 98 -5.54 -5.11 18.48
N ILE A 99 -4.89 -4.32 17.60
CA ILE A 99 -3.98 -3.23 17.99
C ILE A 99 -4.11 -1.95 17.16
N ILE A 100 -5.03 -1.88 16.19
CA ILE A 100 -5.25 -0.66 15.38
C ILE A 100 -5.82 0.44 16.27
N LYS A 101 -5.20 1.62 16.26
CA LYS A 101 -5.55 2.75 17.13
C LYS A 101 -6.11 3.96 16.37
N ASN A 102 -6.02 3.98 15.04
CA ASN A 102 -6.58 5.03 14.19
C ASN A 102 -6.75 4.53 12.74
N TRP A 103 -7.49 5.29 11.92
CA TRP A 103 -7.78 5.01 10.53
C TRP A 103 -6.73 5.55 9.54
N SER A 104 -5.47 5.69 9.96
CA SER A 104 -4.39 6.25 9.12
C SER A 104 -4.51 7.74 8.80
N ILE A 105 -5.68 8.33 8.93
CA ILE A 105 -5.91 9.78 8.90
C ILE A 105 -6.76 10.20 10.11
N ALA A 106 -6.69 11.49 10.48
CA ALA A 106 -7.40 12.01 11.66
C ALA A 106 -8.88 12.27 11.35
N ILE A 107 -9.71 11.22 11.41
CA ILE A 107 -11.16 11.35 11.26
C ILE A 107 -11.87 11.57 12.60
N ALA A 108 -13.03 12.19 12.54
CA ALA A 108 -13.93 12.42 13.67
C ALA A 108 -15.39 12.31 13.18
N PRO A 109 -16.40 12.25 14.07
CA PRO A 109 -17.79 12.38 13.68
C PRO A 109 -18.01 13.67 12.88
N PHE A 110 -18.88 13.60 11.88
CA PHE A 110 -19.20 14.74 11.03
C PHE A 110 -19.78 15.91 11.83
N ASP A 111 -19.21 17.09 11.61
CA ASP A 111 -19.69 18.35 12.17
C ASP A 111 -20.39 19.17 11.08
N ALA A 112 -21.70 19.30 11.17
CA ALA A 112 -22.51 20.05 10.22
C ALA A 112 -22.23 21.58 10.22
N ALA A 113 -21.65 22.13 11.29
CA ALA A 113 -21.31 23.54 11.35
C ALA A 113 -20.09 23.89 10.50
N THR A 114 -19.13 22.96 10.41
CA THR A 114 -17.91 23.11 9.62
C THR A 114 -17.95 22.39 8.27
N GLY A 115 -18.83 21.40 8.14
CA GLY A 115 -18.87 20.51 6.96
C GLY A 115 -17.75 19.49 6.91
N MET A 116 -17.04 19.31 8.03
CA MET A 116 -15.85 18.45 8.14
C MET A 116 -16.13 17.23 9.01
N ALA A 117 -15.31 16.19 8.80
CA ALA A 117 -15.24 15.02 9.68
C ALA A 117 -13.77 14.78 10.05
N GLY A 118 -13.29 15.46 11.09
CA GLY A 118 -11.86 15.56 11.35
C GLY A 118 -11.15 16.31 10.22
N VAL A 119 -10.21 15.67 9.54
CA VAL A 119 -9.48 16.25 8.38
C VAL A 119 -10.25 16.11 7.05
N MET A 120 -11.29 15.28 7.00
CA MET A 120 -12.05 15.03 5.76
C MET A 120 -13.10 16.12 5.54
N GLN A 121 -13.13 16.71 4.36
CA GLN A 121 -14.19 17.60 3.93
C GLN A 121 -15.34 16.79 3.34
N ILE A 122 -16.57 16.98 3.86
CA ILE A 122 -17.77 16.27 3.40
C ILE A 122 -18.70 17.23 2.66
N ALA A 123 -19.09 18.33 3.32
CA ALA A 123 -20.05 19.27 2.76
C ALA A 123 -19.51 19.97 1.52
N GLY A 124 -20.33 20.04 0.47
CA GLY A 124 -20.03 20.72 -0.79
C GLY A 124 -19.08 19.97 -1.72
N VAL A 125 -18.60 18.78 -1.34
CA VAL A 125 -17.75 17.97 -2.21
C VAL A 125 -18.61 17.19 -3.19
N VAL A 126 -18.26 17.25 -4.47
CA VAL A 126 -18.91 16.49 -5.56
C VAL A 126 -17.88 15.54 -6.13
N PRO A 127 -18.10 14.20 -6.08
CA PRO A 127 -17.16 13.26 -6.65
C PRO A 127 -16.87 13.55 -8.12
N PRO A 128 -15.65 13.37 -8.59
CA PRO A 128 -15.32 13.52 -9.99
C PRO A 128 -16.00 12.43 -10.83
N THR A 129 -16.18 12.73 -12.12
CA THR A 129 -16.61 11.73 -13.10
C THR A 129 -15.39 11.16 -13.78
N PHE A 130 -15.32 9.85 -13.88
CA PHE A 130 -14.24 9.17 -14.59
C PHE A 130 -14.67 8.78 -16.01
N PRO A 131 -13.72 8.70 -16.99
CA PRO A 131 -14.03 8.25 -18.33
C PRO A 131 -14.61 6.83 -18.38
N ASN A 132 -14.19 5.96 -17.45
CA ASN A 132 -14.80 4.64 -17.27
C ASN A 132 -15.92 4.74 -16.23
N PRO A 133 -17.17 4.36 -16.57
CA PRO A 133 -18.29 4.38 -15.63
C PRO A 133 -18.07 3.53 -14.38
N GLU A 134 -17.35 2.41 -14.48
CA GLU A 134 -17.03 1.54 -13.33
C GLU A 134 -16.12 2.27 -12.33
N ASP A 135 -15.13 3.02 -12.82
CA ASP A 135 -14.29 3.85 -11.97
C ASP A 135 -15.12 4.96 -11.29
N THR A 136 -16.10 5.54 -11.98
CA THR A 136 -17.01 6.52 -11.38
C THR A 136 -17.83 5.90 -10.25
N LEU A 137 -18.30 4.67 -10.39
CA LEU A 137 -19.03 3.96 -9.34
C LEU A 137 -18.15 3.65 -8.13
N MET A 138 -16.92 3.23 -8.37
CA MET A 138 -15.94 2.93 -7.33
C MET A 138 -15.57 4.19 -6.53
N TYR A 139 -15.12 5.23 -7.24
CA TYR A 139 -14.56 6.43 -6.60
C TYR A 139 -15.60 7.50 -6.25
N ARG A 140 -16.90 7.16 -6.26
CA ARG A 140 -17.97 8.05 -5.74
C ARG A 140 -18.02 8.08 -4.20
N HIS A 141 -17.37 7.13 -3.54
CA HIS A 141 -17.26 7.05 -2.09
C HIS A 141 -16.17 7.98 -1.57
N ILE A 142 -16.42 8.65 -0.45
CA ILE A 142 -15.38 9.42 0.24
C ILE A 142 -14.55 8.52 1.16
N VAL A 143 -15.13 7.40 1.55
CA VAL A 143 -14.49 6.25 2.17
C VAL A 143 -14.92 5.02 1.40
N SER A 144 -13.99 4.29 0.81
CA SER A 144 -14.27 2.96 0.25
C SER A 144 -13.99 1.90 1.29
N SER A 145 -14.93 1.00 1.46
CA SER A 145 -14.86 -0.07 2.47
C SER A 145 -14.12 -1.29 1.91
N TYR A 146 -13.47 -2.06 2.78
CA TYR A 146 -12.92 -3.36 2.45
C TYR A 146 -13.98 -4.26 1.80
N GLY A 147 -13.65 -4.87 0.69
CA GLY A 147 -14.56 -5.70 -0.10
C GLY A 147 -15.47 -4.92 -1.06
N THR A 148 -15.26 -3.61 -1.23
CA THR A 148 -15.94 -2.85 -2.29
C THR A 148 -15.66 -3.48 -3.64
N GLU A 149 -16.71 -3.68 -4.45
CA GLU A 149 -16.53 -4.28 -5.77
C GLU A 149 -15.93 -3.28 -6.75
N VAL A 150 -14.82 -3.68 -7.37
CA VAL A 150 -14.06 -2.89 -8.31
C VAL A 150 -13.80 -3.73 -9.55
N ARG A 151 -14.40 -3.37 -10.69
CA ARG A 151 -14.19 -4.06 -11.97
C ARG A 151 -14.35 -5.58 -11.89
N GLY A 152 -15.33 -6.04 -11.09
CA GLY A 152 -15.60 -7.47 -10.88
C GLY A 152 -14.69 -8.18 -9.88
N HIS A 153 -13.90 -7.41 -9.11
CA HIS A 153 -13.09 -7.91 -8.00
C HIS A 153 -13.45 -7.18 -6.71
N LYS A 154 -13.37 -7.87 -5.58
CA LYS A 154 -13.48 -7.22 -4.27
C LYS A 154 -12.16 -6.56 -3.92
N ASP A 155 -12.20 -5.25 -3.64
CA ASP A 155 -11.02 -4.49 -3.23
C ASP A 155 -10.62 -4.90 -1.80
N PRO A 156 -9.38 -5.37 -1.58
CA PRO A 156 -8.91 -5.77 -0.28
C PRO A 156 -8.44 -4.61 0.59
N GLN A 157 -8.63 -3.38 0.16
CA GLN A 157 -8.18 -2.18 0.85
C GLN A 157 -9.36 -1.26 1.21
N MET A 158 -9.18 -0.46 2.24
CA MET A 158 -10.04 0.69 2.51
C MET A 158 -9.38 1.95 1.98
N ALA A 159 -10.13 2.80 1.29
CA ALA A 159 -9.61 4.06 0.76
C ALA A 159 -10.27 5.26 1.43
N PHE A 160 -9.51 6.35 1.60
CA PHE A 160 -9.96 7.62 2.14
C PHE A 160 -9.61 8.75 1.19
N VAL A 161 -10.60 9.57 0.86
CA VAL A 161 -10.42 10.82 0.11
C VAL A 161 -10.30 11.97 1.10
N ALA A 162 -9.18 12.67 1.08
CA ALA A 162 -8.93 13.79 2.00
C ALA A 162 -8.28 14.97 1.28
N PRO A 163 -8.39 16.20 1.80
CA PRO A 163 -7.71 17.36 1.23
C PRO A 163 -6.20 17.12 1.03
N LEU A 164 -5.62 17.65 -0.05
CA LEU A 164 -4.18 17.56 -0.30
C LEU A 164 -3.38 18.09 0.88
N GLY A 165 -2.27 17.40 1.21
CA GLY A 165 -1.44 17.70 2.37
C GLY A 165 -1.95 17.13 3.70
N THR A 166 -3.09 16.42 3.70
CA THR A 166 -3.52 15.64 4.86
C THR A 166 -2.44 14.65 5.26
N LYS A 167 -2.14 14.62 6.56
CA LYS A 167 -1.12 13.73 7.13
C LYS A 167 -1.63 12.31 7.21
N VAL A 168 -0.78 11.37 6.77
CA VAL A 168 -0.98 9.94 6.96
C VAL A 168 -0.28 9.53 8.25
N LEU A 169 -0.98 8.77 9.08
CA LEU A 169 -0.58 8.38 10.43
C LEU A 169 -0.37 6.86 10.49
N ALA A 170 0.64 6.40 11.20
CA ALA A 170 0.79 4.98 11.50
C ALA A 170 -0.43 4.46 12.26
N MET A 171 -1.07 3.39 11.79
CA MET A 171 -2.25 2.79 12.45
C MET A 171 -1.90 2.10 13.76
N ILE A 172 -0.68 1.58 13.86
CA ILE A 172 -0.19 0.75 14.97
C ILE A 172 1.18 1.20 15.45
N ASP A 173 1.56 0.76 16.64
CA ASP A 173 2.97 0.71 17.05
C ASP A 173 3.67 -0.40 16.27
N GLY A 174 4.89 -0.18 15.76
CA GLY A 174 5.58 -1.23 15.00
C GLY A 174 6.90 -0.81 14.39
N THR A 175 7.38 -1.64 13.47
CA THR A 175 8.61 -1.39 12.70
C THR A 175 8.27 -1.31 11.22
N VAL A 176 8.78 -0.31 10.52
CA VAL A 176 8.67 -0.20 9.05
C VAL A 176 9.54 -1.30 8.43
N CYS A 177 8.92 -2.30 7.83
CA CYS A 177 9.61 -3.44 7.24
C CYS A 177 9.82 -3.31 5.74
N ASP A 178 8.98 -2.53 5.08
CA ASP A 178 9.06 -2.31 3.62
C ASP A 178 8.58 -0.91 3.26
N LEU A 179 9.12 -0.36 2.17
CA LEU A 179 8.78 0.98 1.66
C LEU A 179 8.89 0.98 0.12
N PRO A 180 8.08 0.17 -0.58
CA PRO A 180 8.14 0.11 -2.03
C PRO A 180 7.59 1.38 -2.67
N VAL A 181 8.18 1.73 -3.84
CA VAL A 181 7.59 2.70 -4.77
C VAL A 181 6.53 1.98 -5.58
N LEU A 182 5.34 2.54 -5.63
CA LEU A 182 4.20 1.99 -6.37
C LEU A 182 4.24 2.38 -7.86
N TYR A 183 3.36 1.77 -8.65
CA TYR A 183 3.19 2.09 -10.08
C TYR A 183 2.77 3.55 -10.34
N SER A 184 2.25 4.22 -9.33
CA SER A 184 1.77 5.60 -9.31
C SER A 184 2.85 6.61 -8.93
N ASP A 185 4.12 6.17 -8.80
CA ASP A 185 5.27 6.99 -8.37
C ASP A 185 5.14 7.55 -6.94
N ASP A 186 4.30 6.94 -6.11
CA ASP A 186 4.17 7.17 -4.67
C ASP A 186 4.59 5.93 -3.87
N TYR A 187 4.35 5.89 -2.57
CA TYR A 187 4.89 4.87 -1.68
C TYR A 187 3.81 4.06 -0.97
N SER A 188 4.12 2.79 -0.69
CA SER A 188 3.45 2.02 0.37
C SER A 188 4.37 1.96 1.59
N VAL A 189 3.86 2.32 2.78
CA VAL A 189 4.57 2.16 4.06
C VAL A 189 4.00 0.94 4.77
N ARG A 190 4.82 -0.10 4.95
CA ARG A 190 4.41 -1.38 5.51
C ARG A 190 5.01 -1.58 6.89
N ILE A 191 4.15 -1.69 7.90
CA ILE A 191 4.52 -1.71 9.31
C ILE A 191 4.20 -3.08 9.90
N ALA A 192 5.21 -3.79 10.38
CA ALA A 192 5.01 -5.01 11.16
C ALA A 192 4.73 -4.67 12.62
N PRO A 193 3.77 -5.36 13.28
CA PRO A 193 3.49 -5.17 14.69
C PRO A 193 4.66 -5.68 15.57
N PRO A 194 4.73 -5.28 16.86
CA PRO A 194 5.74 -5.77 17.77
C PRO A 194 5.74 -7.31 17.86
N GLY A 195 6.91 -7.90 17.77
CA GLY A 195 7.09 -9.36 17.83
C GLY A 195 7.03 -10.07 16.47
N VAL A 196 6.65 -9.39 15.38
CA VAL A 196 6.73 -9.91 14.02
C VAL A 196 8.03 -9.41 13.40
N PRO A 197 8.94 -10.31 12.97
CA PRO A 197 10.22 -9.92 12.41
C PRO A 197 10.08 -9.37 10.99
N CYS A 198 10.91 -8.37 10.66
CA CYS A 198 11.08 -7.92 9.29
C CYS A 198 12.02 -8.85 8.51
N TYR A 199 11.72 -9.08 7.26
CA TYR A 199 12.55 -9.86 6.34
C TYR A 199 13.08 -8.97 5.21
N PRO A 200 14.30 -9.22 4.72
CA PRO A 200 14.82 -8.49 3.56
C PRO A 200 14.04 -8.86 2.28
N ALA A 201 13.95 -7.91 1.35
CA ALA A 201 13.42 -8.19 0.02
C ALA A 201 14.10 -9.45 -0.61
N PRO A 202 13.37 -10.26 -1.41
CA PRO A 202 12.16 -9.93 -2.17
C PRO A 202 10.83 -10.30 -1.50
N ASN A 203 10.84 -10.70 -0.26
CA ASN A 203 9.60 -10.96 0.49
C ASN A 203 8.87 -9.63 0.76
N PHE A 204 7.59 -9.69 1.14
CA PHE A 204 6.77 -8.49 1.43
C PHE A 204 7.23 -7.70 2.68
N GLY A 205 8.37 -8.03 3.27
CA GLY A 205 8.94 -7.35 4.42
C GLY A 205 8.66 -8.04 5.75
N ALA A 206 7.54 -8.72 5.92
CA ALA A 206 7.18 -9.54 7.08
C ALA A 206 6.00 -10.48 6.76
N ASP A 207 5.67 -11.42 7.66
CA ASP A 207 4.54 -12.33 7.50
C ASP A 207 3.19 -11.67 7.84
N LEU A 208 3.20 -10.58 8.56
CA LEU A 208 2.04 -9.75 8.89
C LEU A 208 2.42 -8.28 8.83
N LEU A 209 1.66 -7.51 8.05
CA LEU A 209 1.89 -6.10 7.81
C LEU A 209 0.60 -5.29 7.87
N PHE A 210 0.71 -4.12 8.44
CA PHE A 210 -0.28 -3.04 8.35
C PHE A 210 0.23 -2.04 7.34
N GLU A 211 -0.49 -1.92 6.25
CA GLU A 211 -0.08 -1.18 5.07
C GLU A 211 -0.80 0.17 4.97
N HIS A 212 -0.05 1.15 4.54
CA HIS A 212 -0.52 2.49 4.21
C HIS A 212 -0.04 2.78 2.79
N GLU A 213 -0.92 2.70 1.81
CA GLU A 213 -0.62 2.93 0.40
C GLU A 213 -0.96 4.35 -0.05
N HIS A 214 -0.35 4.71 -1.17
CA HIS A 214 -0.51 6.01 -1.78
C HIS A 214 -0.11 7.16 -0.85
N ILE A 215 1.16 7.12 -0.44
CA ILE A 215 1.81 8.13 0.40
C ILE A 215 2.85 8.89 -0.41
N ILE A 216 2.86 10.22 -0.32
CA ILE A 216 3.95 11.08 -0.79
C ILE A 216 4.75 11.62 0.39
N ASP A 217 6.00 12.01 0.10
CA ASP A 217 6.92 12.60 1.09
C ASP A 217 7.04 11.73 2.37
N PRO A 218 7.42 10.44 2.25
CA PRO A 218 7.51 9.55 3.40
C PRO A 218 8.50 10.10 4.42
N LEU A 219 8.07 10.18 5.69
CA LEU A 219 8.85 10.68 6.84
C LEU A 219 9.59 9.56 7.57
N VAL A 220 9.50 8.34 7.07
CA VAL A 220 10.07 7.13 7.66
C VAL A 220 10.87 6.35 6.62
N LYS A 221 11.70 5.44 7.10
CA LYS A 221 12.48 4.49 6.27
C LYS A 221 12.40 3.09 6.86
N VAL A 222 12.77 2.10 6.06
CA VAL A 222 12.87 0.70 6.52
C VAL A 222 13.79 0.61 7.74
N GLY A 223 13.34 -0.09 8.76
CA GLY A 223 13.99 -0.25 10.06
C GLY A 223 13.59 0.77 11.12
N ASP A 224 12.87 1.84 10.77
CA ASP A 224 12.40 2.80 11.76
C ASP A 224 11.29 2.17 12.62
N THR A 225 11.32 2.45 13.92
CA THR A 225 10.23 2.15 14.83
C THR A 225 9.27 3.33 14.87
N VAL A 226 7.98 3.07 14.73
CA VAL A 226 6.91 4.07 14.74
C VAL A 226 5.93 3.83 15.88
N LYS A 227 5.19 4.86 16.24
CA LYS A 227 4.08 4.81 17.19
C LYS A 227 2.76 5.06 16.46
N ALA A 228 1.69 4.41 16.91
CA ALA A 228 0.35 4.71 16.41
C ALA A 228 0.05 6.22 16.56
N GLY A 229 -0.44 6.83 15.47
CA GLY A 229 -0.66 8.27 15.37
C GLY A 229 0.56 9.10 14.99
N GLN A 230 1.74 8.50 14.83
CA GLN A 230 2.91 9.19 14.27
C GLN A 230 2.71 9.49 12.79
N GLU A 231 3.02 10.72 12.35
CA GLU A 231 3.02 11.08 10.93
C GLU A 231 4.07 10.26 10.17
N ILE A 232 3.66 9.63 9.06
CA ILE A 232 4.52 8.81 8.20
C ILE A 232 4.62 9.34 6.77
N GLY A 233 3.85 10.37 6.42
CA GLY A 233 3.85 11.04 5.13
C GLY A 233 2.57 11.86 4.92
N SER A 234 2.20 12.08 3.67
CA SER A 234 0.97 12.78 3.27
C SER A 234 0.22 12.00 2.20
N VAL A 235 -1.09 12.20 2.10
CA VAL A 235 -1.93 11.56 1.06
C VAL A 235 -1.41 11.87 -0.34
N ALA A 236 -1.42 10.86 -1.21
CA ALA A 236 -0.86 10.96 -2.56
C ALA A 236 -1.84 11.58 -3.57
N THR A 237 -1.30 11.89 -4.74
CA THR A 237 -1.98 12.57 -5.85
C THR A 237 -2.22 11.63 -7.04
N TRP A 238 -2.19 10.31 -6.85
CA TRP A 238 -2.27 9.32 -7.91
C TRP A 238 -3.59 9.35 -8.68
N MET A 239 -4.68 9.73 -8.00
CA MET A 239 -5.99 9.91 -8.61
C MET A 239 -6.15 11.32 -9.15
N THR A 240 -5.73 11.56 -10.40
CA THR A 240 -5.76 12.88 -11.05
C THR A 240 -7.11 13.60 -10.91
N ALA A 241 -8.22 12.88 -11.08
CA ALA A 241 -9.55 13.48 -11.02
C ALA A 241 -9.89 14.06 -9.62
N TRP A 242 -9.48 13.41 -8.53
CA TRP A 242 -9.58 13.95 -7.19
C TRP A 242 -8.54 15.05 -6.94
N THR A 243 -7.33 14.88 -7.46
CA THR A 243 -6.23 15.84 -7.29
C THR A 243 -6.55 17.21 -7.90
N GLU A 244 -7.17 17.24 -9.08
CA GLU A 244 -7.63 18.48 -9.72
C GLU A 244 -8.68 19.24 -8.89
N MET A 245 -9.36 18.54 -7.98
CA MET A 245 -10.33 19.12 -7.04
C MET A 245 -9.70 19.51 -5.69
N GLY A 246 -8.39 19.30 -5.51
CA GLY A 246 -7.70 19.59 -4.26
C GLY A 246 -7.71 18.45 -3.23
N PHE A 247 -8.00 17.23 -3.65
CA PHE A 247 -8.02 16.04 -2.79
C PHE A 247 -6.95 15.03 -3.19
N GLY A 248 -6.48 14.27 -2.21
CA GLY A 248 -5.66 13.09 -2.39
C GLY A 248 -6.40 11.85 -1.91
N VAL A 249 -5.87 10.68 -2.26
CA VAL A 249 -6.41 9.39 -1.83
C VAL A 249 -5.29 8.57 -1.22
N THR A 250 -5.56 7.96 -0.07
CA THR A 250 -4.70 6.97 0.58
C THR A 250 -5.50 5.70 0.83
N GLU A 251 -4.83 4.56 0.78
CA GLU A 251 -5.42 3.26 1.02
C GLU A 251 -4.75 2.58 2.20
N ILE A 252 -5.52 1.78 2.93
CA ILE A 252 -5.03 1.02 4.08
C ILE A 252 -5.48 -0.43 4.01
N SER A 253 -4.59 -1.31 4.47
CA SER A 253 -4.90 -2.72 4.61
C SER A 253 -4.18 -3.36 5.78
N VAL A 254 -4.64 -4.52 6.22
CA VAL A 254 -3.85 -5.49 6.94
C VAL A 254 -3.72 -6.71 6.06
N PHE A 255 -2.49 -7.08 5.75
CA PHE A 255 -2.25 -8.27 4.96
C PHE A 255 -1.23 -9.18 5.63
N TYR A 256 -1.34 -10.47 5.33
CA TYR A 256 -0.51 -11.50 5.89
C TYR A 256 -0.16 -12.54 4.82
N SER A 257 0.94 -13.22 5.03
CA SER A 257 1.43 -14.20 4.08
C SER A 257 0.84 -15.58 4.37
N MET A 258 0.13 -16.13 3.39
CA MET A 258 -0.27 -17.53 3.33
C MET A 258 0.59 -18.24 2.27
N GLY A 259 1.81 -18.60 2.65
CA GLY A 259 2.75 -19.23 1.73
C GLY A 259 3.26 -18.27 0.65
N THR A 260 2.77 -18.37 -0.60
CA THR A 260 3.24 -17.56 -1.73
C THR A 260 2.30 -16.41 -2.10
N SER A 261 1.13 -16.32 -1.50
CA SER A 261 0.12 -15.31 -1.83
C SER A 261 -0.24 -14.48 -0.61
N PRO A 262 -0.24 -13.15 -0.70
CA PRO A 262 -0.75 -12.32 0.35
C PRO A 262 -2.27 -12.45 0.45
N MET A 263 -2.77 -12.42 1.68
CA MET A 263 -4.19 -12.38 2.02
C MET A 263 -4.45 -11.12 2.84
N HIS A 264 -5.56 -10.48 2.59
CA HIS A 264 -6.01 -9.31 3.32
C HIS A 264 -7.20 -9.67 4.20
N ALA A 265 -7.28 -9.02 5.34
CA ALA A 265 -8.39 -9.21 6.27
C ALA A 265 -9.08 -7.87 6.59
N CYS A 266 -10.36 -7.95 6.99
CA CYS A 266 -11.13 -6.76 7.38
C CYS A 266 -10.49 -6.05 8.57
N LEU A 267 -10.00 -4.83 8.38
CA LEU A 267 -9.31 -4.00 9.39
C LEU A 267 -10.13 -3.79 10.67
N ALA A 268 -11.46 -3.68 10.56
CA ALA A 268 -12.36 -3.43 11.68
C ALA A 268 -12.31 -4.52 12.77
N ASN A 269 -11.86 -5.73 12.40
CA ASN A 269 -11.70 -6.85 13.34
C ASN A 269 -10.50 -6.65 14.29
N TYR A 270 -9.54 -5.81 13.93
CA TYR A 270 -8.25 -5.66 14.63
C TYR A 270 -8.10 -4.30 15.33
N ILE A 271 -9.19 -3.54 15.46
CA ILE A 271 -9.21 -2.26 16.19
C ILE A 271 -9.10 -2.54 17.69
N ASP A 272 -8.16 -1.86 18.34
CA ASP A 272 -7.96 -1.90 19.80
C ASP A 272 -9.29 -1.58 20.50
N PRO A 273 -9.77 -2.46 21.43
CA PRO A 273 -11.04 -2.25 22.13
C PRO A 273 -11.14 -0.90 22.85
N ALA A 274 -10.02 -0.32 23.26
CA ALA A 274 -10.02 0.96 23.95
C ALA A 274 -10.48 2.15 23.09
N VAL A 275 -10.38 2.02 21.76
CA VAL A 275 -10.74 3.08 20.79
C VAL A 275 -11.79 2.65 19.77
N LYS A 276 -12.17 1.37 19.76
CA LYS A 276 -13.02 0.76 18.73
C LYS A 276 -14.34 1.51 18.55
N ASP A 277 -15.09 1.73 19.63
CA ASP A 277 -16.40 2.36 19.54
C ASP A 277 -16.30 3.78 18.98
N GLN A 278 -15.28 4.55 19.39
CA GLN A 278 -15.05 5.89 18.87
C GLN A 278 -14.67 5.87 17.38
N MET A 279 -13.80 4.96 16.97
CA MET A 279 -13.36 4.83 15.58
C MET A 279 -14.49 4.43 14.66
N ILE A 280 -15.32 3.47 15.08
CA ILE A 280 -16.47 3.01 14.31
C ILE A 280 -17.53 4.12 14.24
N ALA A 281 -17.84 4.80 15.34
CA ALA A 281 -18.80 5.89 15.35
C ALA A 281 -18.38 7.04 14.41
N ALA A 282 -17.10 7.38 14.35
CA ALA A 282 -16.59 8.38 13.42
C ALA A 282 -16.76 7.93 11.96
N LEU A 283 -16.44 6.69 11.62
CA LEU A 283 -16.59 6.14 10.28
C LEU A 283 -18.06 6.13 9.83
N VAL A 284 -18.97 5.61 10.67
CA VAL A 284 -20.42 5.59 10.40
C VAL A 284 -20.95 6.99 10.19
N SER A 285 -20.55 7.93 11.04
CA SER A 285 -20.97 9.34 10.90
C SER A 285 -20.54 9.98 9.58
N ILE A 286 -19.35 9.61 9.05
CA ILE A 286 -18.88 10.05 7.73
C ILE A 286 -19.74 9.44 6.62
N GLN A 287 -20.00 8.14 6.67
CA GLN A 287 -20.80 7.41 5.69
C GLN A 287 -22.22 7.96 5.62
N GLU A 288 -22.88 8.18 6.77
CA GLU A 288 -24.21 8.79 6.85
C GLU A 288 -24.23 10.22 6.30
N ALA A 289 -23.24 11.04 6.68
CA ALA A 289 -23.13 12.41 6.19
C ALA A 289 -22.92 12.46 4.68
N TRP A 290 -22.07 11.56 4.14
CA TRP A 290 -21.83 11.48 2.71
C TRP A 290 -23.05 11.00 1.94
N THR A 291 -23.73 9.93 2.39
CA THR A 291 -25.01 9.45 1.86
C THR A 291 -26.03 10.59 1.75
N LYS A 292 -26.18 11.37 2.82
CA LYS A 292 -27.08 12.52 2.88
C LYS A 292 -26.67 13.63 1.92
N GLU A 293 -25.38 13.97 1.86
CA GLU A 293 -24.84 15.00 0.96
C GLU A 293 -25.03 14.61 -0.50
N ARG A 294 -24.82 13.34 -0.83
CA ARG A 294 -24.99 12.81 -2.19
C ARG A 294 -26.45 12.50 -2.53
N LYS A 295 -27.34 12.38 -1.55
CA LYS A 295 -28.74 11.93 -1.71
C LYS A 295 -28.82 10.58 -2.41
N ASP A 296 -27.93 9.65 -2.02
CA ASP A 296 -27.80 8.34 -2.61
C ASP A 296 -27.65 7.29 -1.50
N ASP A 297 -28.77 6.62 -1.19
CA ASP A 297 -28.84 5.61 -0.12
C ASP A 297 -28.18 4.29 -0.49
N THR A 298 -27.66 4.18 -1.72
CA THR A 298 -26.95 2.96 -2.20
C THR A 298 -25.44 3.01 -2.00
N LEU A 299 -24.91 4.11 -1.44
CA LEU A 299 -23.47 4.28 -1.25
C LEU A 299 -22.88 3.29 -0.24
N TYR A 300 -23.55 3.11 0.89
CA TYR A 300 -23.12 2.24 1.97
C TYR A 300 -24.24 1.27 2.32
N PRO A 301 -24.12 -0.03 2.00
CA PRO A 301 -25.16 -1.01 2.26
C PRO A 301 -25.33 -1.25 3.77
N ALA A 302 -26.55 -1.55 4.19
CA ALA A 302 -26.89 -1.77 5.61
C ALA A 302 -26.17 -2.98 6.23
N GLU A 303 -25.74 -3.92 5.39
CA GLU A 303 -25.01 -5.12 5.79
C GLU A 303 -23.53 -4.84 6.05
N GLU A 304 -23.05 -3.64 5.74
CA GLU A 304 -21.66 -3.26 5.94
C GLU A 304 -21.31 -3.26 7.43
N VAL A 305 -20.32 -4.07 7.79
CA VAL A 305 -19.74 -4.07 9.13
C VAL A 305 -18.70 -2.96 9.20
N SER A 306 -19.17 -1.71 9.44
CA SER A 306 -18.32 -0.55 9.76
C SER A 306 -16.95 -0.53 9.07
N GLY A 307 -16.95 -0.31 7.75
CA GLY A 307 -15.74 -0.29 6.92
C GLY A 307 -15.43 -1.60 6.20
N CYS A 308 -16.27 -2.64 6.34
CA CYS A 308 -16.08 -3.91 5.64
C CYS A 308 -17.42 -4.43 5.08
N ILE A 309 -17.47 -4.61 3.76
CA ILE A 309 -18.61 -5.22 3.07
C ILE A 309 -18.59 -6.76 3.23
N THR A 310 -17.42 -7.33 3.45
CA THR A 310 -17.24 -8.74 3.72
C THR A 310 -16.30 -8.96 4.90
N THR A 311 -16.49 -10.04 5.63
CA THR A 311 -15.57 -10.52 6.67
C THR A 311 -14.66 -11.63 6.18
N GLU A 312 -14.81 -12.07 4.93
CA GLU A 312 -13.94 -13.06 4.29
C GLU A 312 -12.58 -12.44 4.01
N ASP A 313 -11.51 -13.20 4.20
CA ASP A 313 -10.18 -12.79 3.81
C ASP A 313 -10.05 -12.82 2.28
N LEU A 314 -9.51 -11.76 1.71
CA LEU A 314 -9.39 -11.57 0.26
C LEU A 314 -7.94 -11.75 -0.18
N GLY A 315 -7.74 -12.49 -1.28
CA GLY A 315 -6.45 -12.54 -1.97
C GLY A 315 -6.19 -11.27 -2.79
N SER A 316 -4.92 -10.90 -2.96
CA SER A 316 -4.48 -9.80 -3.83
C SER A 316 -4.54 -10.19 -5.30
#